data_c89b4446d6af63f062df0c2f46835c3f
#
_entry.id   c89b4446d6af63f062df0c2f46835c3f
#
_cell.length_a   1.000
_cell.length_b   1.000
_cell.length_c   1.000
_cell.angle_alpha   90.00
_cell.angle_beta   90.00
_cell.angle_gamma   90.00
#
_symmetry.space_group_name_H-M   'P 1'
#
loop_
_entity.id
_entity.type
_entity.pdbx_description
1 polymer ?
#
loop_
_entity_poly.entity_id
_entity_poly.type
_entity_poly.pdbx_seq_one_letter_code
_entity_poly.pdbx_strand_id
1 'polypeptide(L)'
;MWREYSISYIKNNRASSISILAAAFISALFLSFLCSLFYGFWVYEVEGIILEEGDWQGRITWDMDSDSDRDRDRDRLMMIQNFGNVKKVVVNEELSSGQEIAADIYFEDARSIFRDMPLIAERLGVEEGAVSYNLKLLSRYLIHDPQDDSPPLLMTFYLVILLMVSLSLILIIRNSFAMSMNARIQIGR
;
A
#
# COMPACT_ATOMS: atom_id res chain seq x y z
N MET A 1 12.36 23.59 -36.64
CA MET A 1 12.73 22.41 -37.47
C MET A 1 11.98 21.14 -37.06
N TRP A 2 12.12 20.58 -35.84
CA TRP A 2 11.40 19.35 -35.42
C TRP A 2 9.86 19.48 -35.39
N ARG A 3 9.32 20.61 -34.92
CA ARG A 3 7.86 20.87 -34.87
C ARG A 3 7.23 20.95 -36.24
N GLU A 4 7.89 21.62 -37.20
CA GLU A 4 7.39 21.77 -38.57
C GLU A 4 7.44 20.42 -39.34
N TYR A 5 8.50 19.65 -39.10
CA TYR A 5 8.61 18.28 -39.65
C TYR A 5 7.49 17.38 -39.11
N SER A 6 7.25 17.40 -37.81
CA SER A 6 6.19 16.60 -37.18
C SER A 6 4.79 17.00 -37.66
N ILE A 7 4.52 18.28 -37.83
CA ILE A 7 3.23 18.78 -38.33
C ILE A 7 3.03 18.40 -39.81
N SER A 8 4.04 18.56 -40.63
CA SER A 8 4.02 18.15 -42.04
C SER A 8 3.84 16.65 -42.19
N TYR A 9 4.47 15.87 -41.30
CA TYR A 9 4.33 14.43 -41.24
C TYR A 9 2.89 14.00 -40.95
N ILE A 10 2.25 14.57 -39.91
CA ILE A 10 0.88 14.26 -39.53
C ILE A 10 -0.09 14.63 -40.66
N LYS A 11 0.13 15.76 -41.30
CA LYS A 11 -0.73 16.26 -42.39
C LYS A 11 -0.73 15.36 -43.62
N ASN A 12 0.45 14.78 -43.96
CA ASN A 12 0.61 13.91 -45.13
C ASN A 12 0.23 12.45 -44.89
N ASN A 13 0.08 12.02 -43.63
CA ASN A 13 -0.25 10.63 -43.25
C ASN A 13 -1.34 10.56 -42.20
N ARG A 14 -2.47 11.17 -42.46
CA ARG A 14 -3.57 11.28 -41.49
C ARG A 14 -4.05 9.92 -41.01
N ALA A 15 -4.26 8.92 -41.88
CA ALA A 15 -4.76 7.62 -41.51
C ALA A 15 -3.81 6.88 -40.51
N SER A 16 -2.50 6.86 -40.81
CA SER A 16 -1.50 6.22 -39.94
C SER A 16 -1.34 6.96 -38.62
N SER A 17 -1.35 8.28 -38.64
CA SER A 17 -1.24 9.11 -37.42
C SER A 17 -2.45 8.94 -36.53
N ILE A 18 -3.64 8.88 -37.11
CA ILE A 18 -4.90 8.62 -36.37
C ILE A 18 -4.86 7.23 -35.75
N SER A 19 -4.44 6.20 -36.47
CA SER A 19 -4.35 4.83 -35.94
C SER A 19 -3.39 4.74 -34.75
N ILE A 20 -2.22 5.38 -34.83
CA ILE A 20 -1.25 5.40 -33.72
C ILE A 20 -1.83 6.14 -32.51
N LEU A 21 -2.49 7.28 -32.75
CA LEU A 21 -3.08 8.09 -31.70
C LEU A 21 -4.23 7.35 -31.02
N ALA A 22 -5.06 6.65 -31.79
CA ALA A 22 -6.15 5.81 -31.29
C ALA A 22 -5.59 4.62 -30.47
N ALA A 23 -4.53 3.94 -30.94
CA ALA A 23 -3.89 2.86 -30.23
C ALA A 23 -3.31 3.34 -28.89
N ALA A 24 -2.61 4.49 -28.88
CA ALA A 24 -2.06 5.08 -27.67
C ALA A 24 -3.17 5.49 -26.68
N PHE A 25 -4.26 6.06 -27.19
CA PHE A 25 -5.42 6.46 -26.36
C PHE A 25 -6.11 5.25 -25.73
N ILE A 26 -6.39 4.21 -26.51
CA ILE A 26 -6.99 2.95 -25.99
C ILE A 26 -6.07 2.31 -24.96
N SER A 27 -4.76 2.28 -25.21
CA SER A 27 -3.78 1.75 -24.27
C SER A 27 -3.76 2.52 -22.94
N ALA A 28 -3.79 3.85 -23.02
CA ALA A 28 -3.83 4.70 -21.83
C ALA A 28 -5.14 4.52 -21.02
N LEU A 29 -6.27 4.41 -21.71
CA LEU A 29 -7.56 4.13 -21.07
C LEU A 29 -7.55 2.78 -20.36
N PHE A 30 -7.04 1.74 -21.03
CA PHE A 30 -6.96 0.40 -20.47
C PHE A 30 -6.06 0.36 -19.22
N LEU A 31 -4.89 1.00 -19.30
CA LEU A 31 -3.99 1.09 -18.15
C LEU A 31 -4.62 1.87 -16.99
N SER A 32 -5.28 2.99 -17.27
CA SER A 32 -6.00 3.76 -16.26
C SER A 32 -7.11 2.95 -15.59
N PHE A 33 -7.85 2.17 -16.37
CA PHE A 33 -8.90 1.28 -15.86
C PHE A 33 -8.31 0.20 -14.93
N LEU A 34 -7.21 -0.44 -15.32
CA LEU A 34 -6.52 -1.43 -14.49
C LEU A 34 -6.01 -0.82 -13.17
N CYS A 35 -5.41 0.37 -13.23
CA CYS A 35 -4.97 1.07 -12.01
C CYS A 35 -6.15 1.41 -11.09
N SER A 36 -7.29 1.83 -11.66
CA SER A 36 -8.50 2.12 -10.92
C SER A 36 -9.09 0.87 -10.25
N LEU A 37 -9.13 -0.26 -10.98
CA LEU A 37 -9.56 -1.54 -10.41
C LEU A 37 -8.65 -1.99 -9.27
N PHE A 38 -7.33 -1.90 -9.46
CA PHE A 38 -6.36 -2.25 -8.42
C PHE A 38 -6.55 -1.39 -7.18
N TYR A 39 -6.68 -0.08 -7.34
CA TYR A 39 -6.92 0.84 -6.23
C TYR A 39 -8.24 0.54 -5.51
N GLY A 40 -9.32 0.31 -6.26
CA GLY A 40 -10.61 -0.04 -5.68
C GLY A 40 -10.58 -1.35 -4.89
N PHE A 41 -9.87 -2.37 -5.40
CA PHE A 41 -9.68 -3.62 -4.70
C PHE A 41 -8.84 -3.45 -3.42
N TRP A 42 -7.76 -2.67 -3.48
CA TRP A 42 -6.93 -2.38 -2.31
C TRP A 42 -7.72 -1.65 -1.22
N VAL A 43 -8.49 -0.63 -1.58
CA VAL A 43 -9.36 0.10 -0.64
C VAL A 43 -10.37 -0.86 0.01
N TYR A 44 -11.04 -1.68 -0.79
CA TYR A 44 -12.02 -2.66 -0.30
C TYR A 44 -11.41 -3.64 0.72
N GLU A 45 -10.21 -4.16 0.45
CA GLU A 45 -9.52 -5.04 1.39
C GLU A 45 -9.13 -4.33 2.69
N VAL A 46 -8.60 -3.10 2.60
CA VAL A 46 -8.23 -2.31 3.78
C VAL A 46 -9.46 -2.00 4.63
N GLU A 47 -10.56 -1.56 4.01
CA GLU A 47 -11.82 -1.30 4.72
C GLU A 47 -12.37 -2.58 5.37
N GLY A 48 -12.29 -3.72 4.69
CA GLY A 48 -12.69 -5.02 5.25
C GLY A 48 -11.91 -5.37 6.51
N ILE A 49 -10.58 -5.21 6.50
CA ILE A 49 -9.72 -5.46 7.67
C ILE A 49 -10.06 -4.50 8.82
N ILE A 50 -10.26 -3.22 8.52
CA ILE A 50 -10.62 -2.20 9.51
C ILE A 50 -11.96 -2.51 10.17
N LEU A 51 -12.94 -3.01 9.40
CA LEU A 51 -14.26 -3.40 9.93
C LEU A 51 -14.20 -4.65 10.80
N GLU A 52 -13.32 -5.62 10.49
CA GLU A 52 -13.21 -6.89 11.20
C GLU A 52 -12.30 -6.80 12.43
N GLU A 53 -11.16 -6.12 12.32
CA GLU A 53 -10.10 -6.13 13.34
C GLU A 53 -9.82 -4.74 13.93
N GLY A 54 -10.28 -3.68 13.30
CA GLY A 54 -9.99 -2.29 13.67
C GLY A 54 -8.80 -1.70 12.90
N ASP A 55 -8.62 -0.39 13.06
CA ASP A 55 -7.60 0.40 12.38
C ASP A 55 -6.29 0.58 13.21
N TRP A 56 -6.18 -0.16 14.31
CA TRP A 56 -4.98 -0.16 15.15
C TRP A 56 -3.80 -0.84 14.43
N GLN A 57 -2.58 -0.46 14.77
CA GLN A 57 -1.36 -1.02 14.18
C GLN A 57 -0.61 -1.93 15.14
N GLY A 58 -0.53 -1.53 16.42
CA GLY A 58 0.06 -2.34 17.48
C GLY A 58 -0.87 -2.40 18.69
N ARG A 59 -0.77 -3.47 19.48
CA ARG A 59 -1.52 -3.66 20.72
C ARG A 59 -0.59 -4.18 21.79
N ILE A 60 -0.73 -3.66 22.99
CA ILE A 60 -0.04 -4.18 24.18
C ILE A 60 -1.09 -4.55 25.21
N THR A 61 -0.93 -5.75 25.79
CA THR A 61 -1.78 -6.24 26.86
C THR A 61 -0.97 -6.38 28.14
N TRP A 62 -1.60 -6.07 29.29
CA TRP A 62 -1.00 -6.28 30.60
C TRP A 62 -2.06 -6.58 31.64
N ASP A 63 -1.66 -7.33 32.68
CA ASP A 63 -2.55 -7.66 33.78
C ASP A 63 -2.87 -6.42 34.61
N MET A 64 -4.12 -6.29 35.00
CA MET A 64 -4.57 -5.28 35.95
C MET A 64 -4.27 -5.78 37.38
N ASP A 65 -3.22 -5.26 37.99
CA ASP A 65 -2.93 -5.51 39.39
C ASP A 65 -3.96 -4.77 40.25
N SER A 66 -4.86 -5.48 40.89
CA SER A 66 -5.83 -5.03 41.91
C SER A 66 -6.34 -3.56 41.88
N ASP A 67 -7.49 -3.27 42.46
CA ASP A 67 -8.22 -1.98 42.46
C ASP A 67 -7.40 -0.74 42.90
N SER A 68 -6.21 -0.93 43.50
CA SER A 68 -5.29 0.14 43.95
C SER A 68 -4.35 0.65 42.85
N ASP A 69 -4.30 0.05 41.68
CA ASP A 69 -3.29 0.32 40.62
C ASP A 69 -3.81 1.13 39.42
N ARG A 70 -5.01 1.70 39.51
CA ARG A 70 -5.55 2.57 38.42
C ARG A 70 -4.64 3.75 38.06
N ASP A 71 -3.88 4.24 39.00
CA ASP A 71 -2.90 5.32 38.74
C ASP A 71 -1.72 4.78 37.92
N ARG A 72 -1.26 3.56 38.19
CA ARG A 72 -0.20 2.91 37.42
C ARG A 72 -0.61 2.64 35.98
N ASP A 73 -1.83 2.19 35.73
CA ASP A 73 -2.34 1.96 34.39
C ASP A 73 -2.46 3.27 33.58
N ARG A 74 -2.87 4.34 34.26
CA ARG A 74 -2.89 5.67 33.66
C ARG A 74 -1.49 6.16 33.31
N ASP A 75 -0.50 5.92 34.16
CA ASP A 75 0.90 6.26 33.91
C ASP A 75 1.46 5.46 32.74
N ARG A 76 1.14 4.17 32.63
CA ARG A 76 1.49 3.32 31.49
C ARG A 76 0.92 3.88 30.18
N LEU A 77 -0.37 4.21 30.16
CA LEU A 77 -1.02 4.82 28.98
C LEU A 77 -0.37 6.16 28.60
N MET A 78 -0.04 7.00 29.59
CA MET A 78 0.68 8.24 29.34
C MET A 78 2.10 8.01 28.80
N MET A 79 2.81 7.00 29.29
CA MET A 79 4.12 6.62 28.77
C MET A 79 4.05 6.21 27.30
N ILE A 80 3.05 5.40 26.92
CA ILE A 80 2.83 5.01 25.53
C ILE A 80 2.50 6.25 24.69
N GLN A 81 1.56 7.07 25.15
CA GLN A 81 1.12 8.27 24.43
C GLN A 81 2.25 9.29 24.20
N ASN A 82 3.20 9.37 25.12
CA ASN A 82 4.35 10.28 25.01
C ASN A 82 5.52 9.68 24.20
N PHE A 83 5.40 8.49 23.66
CA PHE A 83 6.40 7.93 22.78
C PHE A 83 6.40 8.66 21.43
N GLY A 84 7.56 9.14 20.98
CA GLY A 84 7.69 10.15 19.94
C GLY A 84 7.07 9.81 18.56
N ASN A 85 6.71 8.55 18.31
CA ASN A 85 6.07 8.10 17.05
C ASN A 85 4.62 7.65 17.28
N VAL A 86 4.11 7.72 18.51
CA VAL A 86 2.73 7.33 18.81
C VAL A 86 1.80 8.52 18.58
N LYS A 87 0.82 8.33 17.72
CA LYS A 87 -0.22 9.31 17.40
C LYS A 87 -1.32 9.34 18.45
N LYS A 88 -1.81 8.17 18.83
CA LYS A 88 -2.83 8.01 19.88
C LYS A 88 -2.76 6.60 20.48
N VAL A 89 -3.27 6.47 21.69
CA VAL A 89 -3.52 5.21 22.38
C VAL A 89 -4.99 5.13 22.74
N VAL A 90 -5.62 3.99 22.57
CA VAL A 90 -7.01 3.75 22.91
C VAL A 90 -7.10 2.44 23.69
N VAL A 91 -7.75 2.46 24.84
CA VAL A 91 -8.04 1.21 25.58
C VAL A 91 -9.15 0.47 24.83
N ASN A 92 -8.91 -0.77 24.52
CA ASN A 92 -9.90 -1.63 23.87
C ASN A 92 -10.79 -2.25 24.96
N GLU A 93 -12.00 -1.72 25.11
CA GLU A 93 -12.93 -2.15 26.15
C GLU A 93 -13.46 -3.58 25.93
N GLU A 94 -13.52 -4.05 24.68
CA GLU A 94 -14.01 -5.40 24.35
C GLU A 94 -13.02 -6.49 24.75
N LEU A 95 -11.72 -6.21 24.65
CA LEU A 95 -10.65 -7.13 25.01
C LEU A 95 -10.17 -6.94 26.44
N SER A 96 -10.42 -5.76 27.03
CA SER A 96 -10.11 -5.49 28.42
C SER A 96 -11.14 -6.19 29.31
N SER A 97 -10.80 -7.39 29.75
CA SER A 97 -11.56 -8.10 30.78
C SER A 97 -11.08 -7.66 32.16
N GLY A 98 -11.89 -7.80 33.22
CA GLY A 98 -11.62 -7.24 34.56
C GLY A 98 -10.27 -7.59 35.22
N GLN A 99 -9.40 -8.31 34.56
CA GLN A 99 -8.02 -8.67 34.96
C GLN A 99 -6.96 -8.27 33.96
N GLU A 100 -7.33 -7.85 32.75
CA GLU A 100 -6.38 -7.55 31.67
C GLU A 100 -6.77 -6.26 30.95
N ILE A 101 -5.80 -5.41 30.67
CA ILE A 101 -5.98 -4.19 29.88
C ILE A 101 -5.32 -4.39 28.53
N ALA A 102 -6.07 -4.12 27.46
CA ALA A 102 -5.59 -4.11 26.09
C ALA A 102 -5.55 -2.65 25.56
N ALA A 103 -4.38 -2.17 25.21
CA ALA A 103 -4.19 -0.84 24.63
C ALA A 103 -3.87 -0.91 23.16
N ASP A 104 -4.73 -0.36 22.32
CA ASP A 104 -4.53 -0.22 20.89
C ASP A 104 -3.72 1.03 20.60
N ILE A 105 -2.62 0.86 19.86
CA ILE A 105 -1.62 1.89 19.58
C ILE A 105 -1.66 2.23 18.10
N TYR A 106 -1.72 3.53 17.83
CA TYR A 106 -1.72 4.12 16.50
C TYR A 106 -0.44 4.94 16.33
N PHE A 107 0.31 4.63 15.28
CA PHE A 107 1.58 5.30 14.97
C PHE A 107 1.38 6.43 13.95
N GLU A 108 2.21 7.46 14.01
CA GLU A 108 2.30 8.47 12.94
C GLU A 108 2.99 7.87 11.71
N ASP A 109 4.09 7.15 11.90
CA ASP A 109 4.75 6.35 10.88
C ASP A 109 4.83 4.88 11.33
N ALA A 110 3.93 4.05 10.78
CA ALA A 110 3.88 2.63 11.11
C ALA A 110 5.08 1.82 10.57
N ARG A 111 5.94 2.39 9.71
CA ARG A 111 7.10 1.67 9.16
C ARG A 111 8.13 1.28 10.22
N SER A 112 8.19 1.98 11.32
CA SER A 112 9.09 1.68 12.44
C SER A 112 8.46 0.83 13.54
N ILE A 113 7.23 0.34 13.34
CA ILE A 113 6.46 -0.36 14.37
C ILE A 113 7.21 -1.54 14.99
N PHE A 114 7.87 -2.37 14.19
CA PHE A 114 8.62 -3.54 14.66
C PHE A 114 9.86 -3.19 15.49
N ARG A 115 10.33 -1.95 15.41
CA ARG A 115 11.38 -1.41 16.28
C ARG A 115 10.79 -0.71 17.50
N ASP A 116 9.72 0.05 17.32
CA ASP A 116 9.17 0.94 18.34
C ASP A 116 8.34 0.17 19.38
N MET A 117 7.58 -0.84 18.97
CA MET A 117 6.76 -1.66 19.87
C MET A 117 7.58 -2.40 20.94
N PRO A 118 8.69 -3.10 20.62
CA PRO A 118 9.53 -3.71 21.64
C PRO A 118 10.11 -2.69 22.62
N LEU A 119 10.49 -1.50 22.16
CA LEU A 119 10.98 -0.43 23.03
C LEU A 119 9.89 0.11 23.99
N ILE A 120 8.65 0.18 23.51
CA ILE A 120 7.51 0.55 24.37
C ILE A 120 7.27 -0.54 25.41
N ALA A 121 7.25 -1.81 25.02
CA ALA A 121 7.08 -2.95 25.90
C ALA A 121 8.16 -3.01 27.00
N GLU A 122 9.43 -2.82 26.62
CA GLU A 122 10.56 -2.74 27.55
C GLU A 122 10.38 -1.63 28.58
N ARG A 123 9.96 -0.42 28.16
CA ARG A 123 9.73 0.70 29.07
C ARG A 123 8.56 0.46 30.02
N LEU A 124 7.56 -0.28 29.59
CA LEU A 124 6.40 -0.66 30.42
C LEU A 124 6.71 -1.82 31.36
N GLY A 125 7.84 -2.54 31.14
CA GLY A 125 8.20 -3.74 31.86
C GLY A 125 7.26 -4.92 31.56
N VAL A 126 6.72 -4.98 30.33
CA VAL A 126 5.83 -6.06 29.87
C VAL A 126 6.63 -7.06 29.03
N GLU A 127 6.23 -8.33 29.06
CA GLU A 127 6.91 -9.37 28.27
C GLU A 127 6.64 -9.17 26.76
N GLU A 128 7.57 -9.65 25.91
CA GLU A 128 7.40 -9.59 24.45
C GLU A 128 6.12 -10.29 23.97
N GLY A 129 5.67 -11.34 24.66
CA GLY A 129 4.43 -12.04 24.38
C GLY A 129 3.15 -11.21 24.55
N ALA A 130 3.25 -10.08 25.25
CA ALA A 130 2.15 -9.13 25.43
C ALA A 130 1.97 -8.15 24.25
N VAL A 131 2.88 -8.19 23.27
CA VAL A 131 2.84 -7.33 22.07
C VAL A 131 2.17 -8.06 20.93
N SER A 132 1.20 -7.42 20.30
CA SER A 132 0.51 -7.90 19.12
C SER A 132 0.54 -6.86 18.01
N TYR A 133 0.57 -7.32 16.76
CA TYR A 133 0.58 -6.49 15.58
C TYR A 133 -0.63 -6.80 14.69
N ASN A 134 -1.25 -5.78 14.12
CA ASN A 134 -2.25 -5.98 13.07
C ASN A 134 -1.53 -6.27 11.74
N LEU A 135 -0.99 -7.48 11.63
CA LEU A 135 -0.18 -7.89 10.47
C LEU A 135 -0.97 -7.84 9.16
N LYS A 136 -2.28 -8.08 9.21
CA LYS A 136 -3.12 -7.98 8.02
C LYS A 136 -3.15 -6.55 7.51
N LEU A 137 -3.41 -5.58 8.37
CA LEU A 137 -3.43 -4.16 8.00
C LEU A 137 -2.05 -3.68 7.56
N LEU A 138 -0.99 -3.99 8.32
CA LEU A 138 0.38 -3.60 8.02
C LEU A 138 0.85 -4.12 6.66
N SER A 139 0.52 -5.37 6.32
CA SER A 139 0.87 -5.96 5.03
C SER A 139 0.23 -5.23 3.84
N ARG A 140 -0.98 -4.66 4.01
CA ARG A 140 -1.64 -3.85 2.96
C ARG A 140 -0.96 -2.50 2.73
N TYR A 141 -0.25 -2.01 3.75
CA TYR A 141 0.60 -0.81 3.64
C TYR A 141 2.07 -1.12 3.28
N LEU A 142 2.36 -2.38 2.89
CA LEU A 142 3.72 -2.86 2.56
C LEU A 142 4.70 -2.77 3.74
N ILE A 143 4.18 -2.88 4.96
CA ILE A 143 4.96 -2.93 6.18
C ILE A 143 5.04 -4.39 6.60
N HIS A 144 6.24 -4.94 6.59
CA HIS A 144 6.50 -6.36 6.85
C HIS A 144 7.36 -6.50 8.09
N ASP A 145 7.13 -7.58 8.83
CA ASP A 145 8.01 -7.97 9.91
C ASP A 145 9.39 -8.31 9.34
N PRO A 146 10.47 -7.68 9.83
CA PRO A 146 11.84 -8.01 9.42
C PRO A 146 12.24 -9.47 9.70
N GLN A 147 11.50 -10.16 10.58
CA GLN A 147 11.72 -11.57 10.91
C GLN A 147 10.88 -12.53 10.06
N ASP A 148 9.90 -12.01 9.30
CA ASP A 148 9.07 -12.81 8.40
C ASP A 148 9.62 -12.76 6.97
N ASP A 149 10.30 -13.83 6.57
CA ASP A 149 10.84 -14.00 5.21
C ASP A 149 9.75 -14.26 4.14
N SER A 150 8.47 -14.28 4.53
CA SER A 150 7.39 -14.54 3.57
C SER A 150 7.13 -13.33 2.67
N PRO A 151 7.30 -13.47 1.34
CA PRO A 151 7.06 -12.37 0.43
C PRO A 151 5.56 -12.02 0.37
N PRO A 152 5.19 -10.75 0.22
CA PRO A 152 3.81 -10.31 0.04
C PRO A 152 3.29 -10.74 -1.33
N LEU A 153 2.94 -12.04 -1.45
CA LEU A 153 2.63 -12.70 -2.71
C LEU A 153 1.56 -11.95 -3.52
N LEU A 154 0.53 -11.47 -2.86
CA LEU A 154 -0.61 -10.83 -3.52
C LEU A 154 -0.19 -9.50 -4.19
N MET A 155 0.54 -8.65 -3.48
CA MET A 155 1.02 -7.36 -3.98
C MET A 155 2.08 -7.54 -5.08
N THR A 156 2.99 -8.50 -4.90
CA THR A 156 3.98 -8.87 -5.91
C THR A 156 3.30 -9.36 -7.19
N PHE A 157 2.26 -10.20 -7.08
CA PHE A 157 1.48 -10.69 -8.19
C PHE A 157 0.83 -9.55 -9.00
N TYR A 158 0.16 -8.60 -8.33
CA TYR A 158 -0.43 -7.44 -8.99
C TYR A 158 0.60 -6.57 -9.70
N LEU A 159 1.75 -6.35 -9.06
CA LEU A 159 2.81 -5.54 -9.63
C LEU A 159 3.40 -6.19 -10.90
N VAL A 160 3.57 -7.52 -10.88
CA VAL A 160 4.00 -8.30 -12.06
C VAL A 160 2.98 -8.19 -13.20
N ILE A 161 1.68 -8.35 -12.92
CA ILE A 161 0.64 -8.21 -13.94
C ILE A 161 0.65 -6.79 -14.54
N LEU A 162 0.71 -5.76 -13.71
CA LEU A 162 0.75 -4.37 -14.17
C LEU A 162 1.96 -4.12 -15.08
N LEU A 163 3.12 -4.66 -14.71
CA LEU A 163 4.35 -4.55 -15.48
C LEU A 163 4.24 -5.29 -16.82
N MET A 164 3.71 -6.52 -16.83
CA MET A 164 3.49 -7.29 -18.04
C MET A 164 2.52 -6.60 -19.01
N VAL A 165 1.42 -6.07 -18.50
CA VAL A 165 0.45 -5.31 -19.31
C VAL A 165 1.10 -4.05 -19.86
N SER A 166 1.83 -3.29 -19.06
CA SER A 166 2.52 -2.07 -19.50
C SER A 166 3.52 -2.36 -20.62
N LEU A 167 4.33 -3.40 -20.47
CA LEU A 167 5.27 -3.84 -21.51
C LEU A 167 4.55 -4.24 -22.80
N SER A 168 3.44 -4.98 -22.68
CA SER A 168 2.64 -5.39 -23.84
C SER A 168 2.09 -4.17 -24.60
N LEU A 169 1.60 -3.15 -23.89
CA LEU A 169 1.11 -1.92 -24.49
C LEU A 169 2.22 -1.14 -25.20
N ILE A 170 3.41 -1.06 -24.60
CA ILE A 170 4.59 -0.44 -25.25
C ILE A 170 4.95 -1.16 -26.54
N LEU A 171 4.94 -2.50 -26.54
CA LEU A 171 5.24 -3.31 -27.74
C LEU A 171 4.19 -3.10 -28.83
N ILE A 172 2.91 -3.03 -28.48
CA ILE A 172 1.82 -2.74 -29.43
C ILE A 172 2.03 -1.38 -30.11
N ILE A 173 2.31 -0.35 -29.31
CA ILE A 173 2.59 1.00 -29.83
C ILE A 173 3.81 0.97 -30.76
N ARG A 174 4.91 0.34 -30.33
CA ARG A 174 6.13 0.20 -31.13
C ARG A 174 5.88 -0.52 -32.47
N ASN A 175 5.13 -1.62 -32.44
CA ASN A 175 4.81 -2.38 -33.67
C ASN A 175 3.90 -1.57 -34.61
N SER A 176 2.96 -0.79 -34.07
CA SER A 176 2.12 0.10 -34.87
C SER A 176 2.94 1.17 -35.58
N PHE A 177 3.97 1.72 -34.91
CA PHE A 177 4.92 2.64 -35.52
C PHE A 177 5.76 1.96 -36.64
N ALA A 178 6.29 0.76 -36.39
CA ALA A 178 7.10 0.01 -37.33
C ALA A 178 6.32 -0.36 -38.58
N MET A 179 5.07 -0.82 -38.45
CA MET A 179 4.19 -1.11 -39.58
C MET A 179 3.89 0.14 -40.43
N SER A 180 3.64 1.27 -39.78
CA SER A 180 3.43 2.55 -40.44
C SER A 180 4.64 3.02 -41.26
N MET A 181 5.85 2.76 -40.77
CA MET A 181 7.08 3.07 -41.51
C MET A 181 7.34 2.14 -42.67
N ASN A 182 7.13 0.82 -42.50
CA ASN A 182 7.37 -0.18 -43.55
C ASN A 182 6.39 -0.05 -44.74
N ALA A 183 5.13 0.29 -44.49
CA ALA A 183 4.15 0.55 -45.54
C ALA A 183 4.57 1.69 -46.48
N ARG A 184 5.46 2.59 -46.05
CA ARG A 184 5.97 3.69 -46.88
C ARG A 184 7.11 3.29 -47.84
N ILE A 185 7.98 2.38 -47.40
CA ILE A 185 9.09 1.91 -48.19
C ILE A 185 8.58 1.18 -49.44
N GLN A 186 7.41 0.55 -49.35
CA GLN A 186 6.78 -0.17 -50.47
C GLN A 186 6.02 0.75 -51.45
N ILE A 187 5.53 1.92 -51.03
CA ILE A 187 4.79 2.85 -51.90
C ILE A 187 5.76 3.80 -52.67
N GLY A 188 6.99 3.92 -52.18
CA GLY A 188 8.03 4.77 -52.82
C GLY A 188 8.94 4.07 -53.83
N ARG A 189 8.63 2.82 -54.18
CA ARG A 189 9.23 2.09 -55.29
C ARG A 189 8.21 1.93 -56.44
#